data_780b08d744c6c1441be6ddc8dc43c893
#
_entry.id   780b08d744c6c1441be6ddc8dc43c893
#
_cell.length_a   1.000
_cell.length_b   1.000
_cell.length_c   1.000
_cell.angle_alpha   90.00
_cell.angle_beta   90.00
_cell.angle_gamma   90.00
#
_symmetry.space_group_name_H-M   'P 1'
#
loop_
_entity.id
_entity.type
_entity.pdbx_description
1 polymer ?
#
loop_
_entity_poly.entity_id
_entity_poly.type
_entity_poly.pdbx_seq_one_letter_code
_entity_poly.pdbx_strand_id
1 'polypeptide(L)'
;MKRLLLCLLLLVSASGARAESMVVIVRHAEKTSGESDDPPLSDAGRARAETLSRMLRDSEISAIFTTEFKRTKETAAPTAIALKITPTVVRATEIATLADKLRELHGNALVVAHGNTIPDLIKTLGIDVPLNIPENDYDHFLIVAVGSQPRLLRWRYP
;
A
#
# COMPACT_ATOMS: atom_id res chain seq x y z
N MET A 1 63.49 20.11 -15.64
CA MET A 1 62.09 20.44 -15.86
C MET A 1 61.23 19.20 -15.45
N LYS A 2 60.70 19.20 -14.23
CA LYS A 2 59.87 18.08 -13.68
C LYS A 2 58.41 18.42 -13.93
N ARG A 3 57.72 17.62 -14.80
CA ARG A 3 56.30 17.74 -15.07
C ARG A 3 55.54 17.01 -13.95
N LEU A 4 54.88 17.79 -13.10
CA LEU A 4 54.00 17.29 -12.04
C LEU A 4 52.63 16.94 -12.69
N LEU A 5 52.33 15.66 -12.80
CA LEU A 5 51.03 15.17 -13.26
C LEU A 5 50.06 15.20 -12.06
N LEU A 6 49.15 16.17 -12.04
CA LEU A 6 48.09 16.28 -11.04
C LEU A 6 46.94 15.37 -11.48
N CYS A 7 46.85 14.15 -10.90
CA CYS A 7 45.68 13.28 -11.07
C CYS A 7 44.56 13.79 -10.19
N LEU A 8 43.59 14.47 -10.80
CA LEU A 8 42.31 14.88 -10.18
C LEU A 8 41.44 13.64 -10.05
N LEU A 9 41.37 13.05 -8.86
CA LEU A 9 40.47 11.95 -8.53
C LEU A 9 39.07 12.54 -8.39
N LEU A 10 38.22 12.41 -9.43
CA LEU A 10 36.78 12.67 -9.38
C LEU A 10 36.13 11.58 -8.52
N LEU A 11 35.88 11.88 -7.24
CA LEU A 11 35.00 11.12 -6.37
C LEU A 11 33.55 11.28 -6.90
N VAL A 12 33.14 10.40 -7.78
CA VAL A 12 31.73 10.25 -8.13
C VAL A 12 31.03 9.63 -6.90
N SER A 13 30.43 10.48 -6.08
CA SER A 13 29.51 10.04 -5.04
C SER A 13 28.30 9.41 -5.76
N ALA A 14 28.32 8.09 -5.91
CA ALA A 14 27.14 7.34 -6.28
C ALA A 14 26.14 7.46 -5.11
N SER A 15 25.30 8.50 -5.14
CA SER A 15 24.09 8.53 -4.33
C SER A 15 23.30 7.33 -4.78
N GLY A 16 23.33 6.24 -4.00
CA GLY A 16 22.53 5.05 -4.26
C GLY A 16 21.08 5.47 -4.32
N ALA A 17 20.53 5.56 -5.54
CA ALA A 17 19.10 5.76 -5.72
C ALA A 17 18.41 4.58 -5.05
N ARG A 18 17.81 4.83 -3.87
CA ARG A 18 16.98 3.83 -3.19
C ARG A 18 15.80 3.53 -4.13
N ALA A 19 15.61 2.26 -4.46
CA ALA A 19 14.45 1.86 -5.24
C ALA A 19 13.19 2.32 -4.51
N GLU A 20 12.31 3.03 -5.23
CA GLU A 20 11.03 3.47 -4.67
C GLU A 20 10.18 2.24 -4.37
N SER A 21 9.63 2.15 -3.17
CA SER A 21 8.68 1.12 -2.81
C SER A 21 7.31 1.46 -3.39
N MET A 22 6.68 0.52 -4.08
CA MET A 22 5.33 0.67 -4.60
C MET A 22 4.33 0.10 -3.60
N VAL A 23 3.41 0.93 -3.14
CA VAL A 23 2.38 0.54 -2.19
C VAL A 23 1.02 0.55 -2.88
N VAL A 24 0.41 -0.62 -3.00
CA VAL A 24 -0.98 -0.76 -3.43
C VAL A 24 -1.87 -0.54 -2.23
N ILE A 25 -2.78 0.42 -2.32
CA ILE A 25 -3.73 0.75 -1.26
C ILE A 25 -5.15 0.55 -1.79
N VAL A 26 -5.90 -0.31 -1.13
CA VAL A 26 -7.30 -0.56 -1.43
C VAL A 26 -8.16 -0.41 -0.18
N ARG A 27 -9.42 -0.03 -0.38
CA ARG A 27 -10.44 -0.17 0.64
C ARG A 27 -10.77 -1.65 0.81
N HIS A 28 -11.17 -2.07 2.05
CA HIS A 28 -11.75 -3.39 2.23
C HIS A 28 -12.92 -3.61 1.25
N ALA A 29 -13.11 -4.84 0.82
CA ALA A 29 -14.19 -5.22 -0.10
C ALA A 29 -15.58 -5.17 0.58
N GLU A 30 -16.62 -5.46 -0.16
CA GLU A 30 -18.01 -5.39 0.29
C GLU A 30 -18.23 -6.25 1.53
N LYS A 31 -18.81 -5.65 2.55
CA LYS A 31 -19.19 -6.31 3.81
C LYS A 31 -20.64 -6.78 3.78
N THR A 32 -20.99 -7.76 4.63
CA THR A 32 -22.39 -8.13 4.85
C THR A 32 -23.15 -6.97 5.49
N SER A 33 -24.44 -6.89 5.21
CA SER A 33 -25.38 -6.04 5.94
C SER A 33 -25.76 -6.71 7.27
N GLY A 34 -26.02 -5.93 8.31
CA GLY A 34 -26.44 -6.42 9.63
C GLY A 34 -25.98 -5.51 10.76
N GLU A 35 -26.32 -5.87 11.99
CA GLU A 35 -26.08 -5.07 13.20
C GLU A 35 -24.68 -5.28 13.81
N SER A 36 -23.81 -6.09 13.16
CA SER A 36 -22.46 -6.34 13.70
C SER A 36 -21.56 -5.13 13.50
N ASP A 37 -20.83 -4.74 14.55
CA ASP A 37 -19.81 -3.69 14.49
C ASP A 37 -18.58 -4.09 13.63
N ASP A 38 -18.35 -5.40 13.48
CA ASP A 38 -17.26 -5.97 12.70
C ASP A 38 -17.78 -7.05 11.73
N PRO A 39 -18.57 -6.65 10.70
CA PRO A 39 -19.13 -7.60 9.73
C PRO A 39 -18.06 -8.21 8.85
N PRO A 40 -18.19 -9.50 8.48
CA PRO A 40 -17.33 -10.17 7.50
C PRO A 40 -17.64 -9.67 6.07
N LEU A 41 -16.86 -10.12 5.11
CA LEU A 41 -17.15 -9.87 3.70
C LEU A 41 -18.42 -10.57 3.24
N SER A 42 -19.15 -9.92 2.35
CA SER A 42 -20.22 -10.53 1.56
C SER A 42 -19.65 -11.46 0.47
N ASP A 43 -20.52 -12.18 -0.25
CA ASP A 43 -20.08 -13.00 -1.39
C ASP A 43 -19.42 -12.14 -2.48
N ALA A 44 -19.96 -10.96 -2.75
CA ALA A 44 -19.37 -9.99 -3.67
C ALA A 44 -17.98 -9.54 -3.18
N GLY A 45 -17.85 -9.26 -1.88
CA GLY A 45 -16.56 -8.89 -1.28
C GLY A 45 -15.52 -9.99 -1.36
N ARG A 46 -15.93 -11.25 -1.15
CA ARG A 46 -15.02 -12.39 -1.34
C ARG A 46 -14.56 -12.54 -2.79
N ALA A 47 -15.46 -12.38 -3.76
CA ALA A 47 -15.12 -12.41 -5.18
C ALA A 47 -14.14 -11.28 -5.55
N ARG A 48 -14.34 -10.06 -5.00
CA ARG A 48 -13.42 -8.92 -5.18
C ARG A 48 -12.05 -9.20 -4.56
N ALA A 49 -11.99 -9.77 -3.37
CA ALA A 49 -10.73 -10.16 -2.73
C ALA A 49 -9.94 -11.19 -3.55
N GLU A 50 -10.61 -12.16 -4.15
CA GLU A 50 -9.99 -13.11 -5.09
C GLU A 50 -9.49 -12.42 -6.37
N THR A 51 -10.25 -11.44 -6.88
CA THR A 51 -9.82 -10.65 -8.04
C THR A 51 -8.55 -9.85 -7.71
N LEU A 52 -8.52 -9.19 -6.54
CA LEU A 52 -7.33 -8.48 -6.04
C LEU A 52 -6.11 -9.42 -5.99
N SER A 53 -6.28 -10.61 -5.45
CA SER A 53 -5.21 -11.62 -5.37
C SER A 53 -4.65 -11.99 -6.74
N ARG A 54 -5.54 -12.19 -7.73
CA ARG A 54 -5.10 -12.48 -9.11
C ARG A 54 -4.32 -11.33 -9.74
N MET A 55 -4.76 -10.08 -9.51
CA MET A 55 -4.09 -8.88 -10.03
C MET A 55 -2.71 -8.68 -9.43
N LEU A 56 -2.51 -9.06 -8.17
CA LEU A 56 -1.26 -8.85 -7.45
C LEU A 56 -0.27 -10.02 -7.56
N ARG A 57 -0.59 -11.06 -8.33
CA ARG A 57 0.24 -12.28 -8.42
C ARG A 57 1.69 -11.99 -8.78
N ASP A 58 1.91 -11.09 -9.73
CA ASP A 58 3.24 -10.78 -10.28
C ASP A 58 3.74 -9.37 -9.86
N SER A 59 3.16 -8.80 -8.80
CA SER A 59 3.46 -7.42 -8.34
C SER A 59 4.61 -7.34 -7.33
N GLU A 60 5.28 -8.45 -7.04
CA GLU A 60 6.40 -8.52 -6.10
C GLU A 60 6.08 -7.95 -4.71
N ILE A 61 4.82 -8.12 -4.26
CA ILE A 61 4.42 -7.74 -2.91
C ILE A 61 5.25 -8.56 -1.89
N SER A 62 5.91 -7.87 -0.99
CA SER A 62 6.73 -8.44 0.08
C SER A 62 6.15 -8.20 1.49
N ALA A 63 5.18 -7.30 1.62
CA ALA A 63 4.50 -7.00 2.87
C ALA A 63 3.01 -6.73 2.64
N ILE A 64 2.18 -7.14 3.61
CA ILE A 64 0.73 -6.88 3.61
C ILE A 64 0.36 -6.24 4.94
N PHE A 65 -0.37 -5.14 4.90
CA PHE A 65 -0.89 -4.45 6.06
C PHE A 65 -2.41 -4.45 6.05
N THR A 66 -3.00 -4.77 7.19
CA THR A 66 -4.45 -4.74 7.40
C THR A 66 -4.76 -3.98 8.69
N THR A 67 -6.02 -3.64 8.90
CA THR A 67 -6.46 -3.16 10.23
C THR A 67 -6.93 -4.32 11.11
N GLU A 68 -7.35 -4.00 12.33
CA GLU A 68 -7.90 -4.96 13.29
C GLU A 68 -9.21 -5.61 12.83
N PHE A 69 -9.94 -5.01 11.88
CA PHE A 69 -11.27 -5.43 11.45
C PHE A 69 -11.25 -6.65 10.51
N LYS A 70 -12.25 -7.54 10.66
CA LYS A 70 -12.41 -8.75 9.83
C LYS A 70 -12.40 -8.43 8.34
N ARG A 71 -13.17 -7.43 7.91
CA ARG A 71 -13.30 -7.05 6.49
C ARG A 71 -11.98 -6.70 5.82
N THR A 72 -11.03 -6.07 6.53
CA THR A 72 -9.70 -5.79 5.96
C THR A 72 -8.83 -7.05 5.88
N LYS A 73 -8.87 -7.88 6.93
CA LYS A 73 -8.14 -9.15 6.98
C LYS A 73 -8.64 -10.12 5.90
N GLU A 74 -9.96 -10.25 5.77
CA GLU A 74 -10.58 -11.12 4.77
C GLU A 74 -10.32 -10.63 3.34
N THR A 75 -10.28 -9.32 3.09
CA THR A 75 -9.90 -8.77 1.79
C THR A 75 -8.46 -9.10 1.42
N ALA A 76 -7.55 -9.07 2.38
CA ALA A 76 -6.15 -9.40 2.16
C ALA A 76 -5.86 -10.91 2.10
N ALA A 77 -6.71 -11.75 2.69
CA ALA A 77 -6.44 -13.16 2.91
C ALA A 77 -6.09 -13.95 1.64
N PRO A 78 -6.81 -13.84 0.51
CA PRO A 78 -6.44 -14.58 -0.71
C PRO A 78 -5.05 -14.20 -1.22
N THR A 79 -4.70 -12.91 -1.19
CA THR A 79 -3.35 -12.43 -1.56
C THR A 79 -2.29 -12.94 -0.60
N ALA A 80 -2.54 -12.89 0.70
CA ALA A 80 -1.64 -13.36 1.73
C ALA A 80 -1.32 -14.85 1.59
N ILE A 81 -2.34 -15.66 1.30
CA ILE A 81 -2.20 -17.10 1.05
C ILE A 81 -1.39 -17.35 -0.22
N ALA A 82 -1.75 -16.71 -1.34
CA ALA A 82 -1.10 -16.91 -2.63
C ALA A 82 0.39 -16.55 -2.60
N LEU A 83 0.74 -15.47 -1.89
CA LEU A 83 2.11 -14.98 -1.78
C LEU A 83 2.87 -15.54 -0.55
N LYS A 84 2.20 -16.32 0.31
CA LYS A 84 2.76 -16.87 1.56
C LYS A 84 3.29 -15.79 2.51
N ILE A 85 2.57 -14.66 2.61
CA ILE A 85 2.92 -13.53 3.47
C ILE A 85 1.96 -13.49 4.66
N THR A 86 2.50 -13.35 5.86
CA THR A 86 1.68 -13.07 7.04
C THR A 86 1.37 -11.58 7.14
N PRO A 87 0.09 -11.17 7.09
CA PRO A 87 -0.26 -9.76 7.20
C PRO A 87 0.10 -9.16 8.56
N THR A 88 0.62 -7.94 8.54
CA THR A 88 0.85 -7.13 9.74
C THR A 88 -0.41 -6.31 10.03
N VAL A 89 -0.93 -6.43 11.24
CA VAL A 89 -2.08 -5.64 11.69
C VAL A 89 -1.59 -4.31 12.27
N VAL A 90 -2.09 -3.20 11.72
CA VAL A 90 -1.91 -1.84 12.26
C VAL A 90 -3.30 -1.26 12.51
N ARG A 91 -3.56 -0.74 13.70
CA ARG A 91 -4.90 -0.24 14.04
C ARG A 91 -5.34 0.87 13.07
N ALA A 92 -6.62 0.90 12.75
CA ALA A 92 -7.18 1.89 11.81
C ALA A 92 -6.94 3.35 12.25
N THR A 93 -6.75 3.58 13.55
CA THR A 93 -6.43 4.89 14.14
C THR A 93 -4.94 5.23 14.11
N GLU A 94 -4.06 4.27 13.80
CA GLU A 94 -2.60 4.43 13.84
C GLU A 94 -2.00 4.73 12.45
N ILE A 95 -2.58 5.74 11.77
CA ILE A 95 -2.20 6.11 10.40
C ILE A 95 -0.73 6.52 10.31
N ALA A 96 -0.23 7.29 11.28
CA ALA A 96 1.17 7.71 11.32
C ALA A 96 2.12 6.51 11.43
N THR A 97 1.81 5.56 12.31
CA THR A 97 2.58 4.32 12.46
C THR A 97 2.63 3.51 11.16
N LEU A 98 1.49 3.41 10.46
CA LEU A 98 1.45 2.74 9.16
C LEU A 98 2.30 3.47 8.12
N ALA A 99 2.19 4.81 8.04
CA ALA A 99 2.97 5.61 7.11
C ALA A 99 4.49 5.47 7.34
N ASP A 100 4.93 5.43 8.61
CA ASP A 100 6.35 5.23 8.95
C ASP A 100 6.83 3.85 8.52
N LYS A 101 6.05 2.78 8.80
CA LYS A 101 6.37 1.44 8.31
C LYS A 101 6.51 1.38 6.79
N LEU A 102 5.65 2.08 6.05
CA LEU A 102 5.71 2.14 4.59
C LEU A 102 6.93 2.92 4.07
N ARG A 103 7.37 3.96 4.78
CA ARG A 103 8.60 4.70 4.44
C ARG A 103 9.87 3.88 4.67
N GLU A 104 9.85 3.01 5.67
CA GLU A 104 10.99 2.14 6.01
C GLU A 104 11.02 0.86 5.17
N LEU A 105 9.95 0.55 4.46
CA LEU A 105 9.81 -0.68 3.70
C LEU A 105 10.83 -0.77 2.56
N HIS A 106 11.40 -1.95 2.38
CA HIS A 106 12.20 -2.33 1.22
C HIS A 106 11.38 -3.33 0.39
N GLY A 107 10.81 -2.88 -0.73
CA GLY A 107 9.97 -3.69 -1.61
C GLY A 107 8.53 -3.18 -1.67
N ASN A 108 7.66 -3.92 -2.36
CA ASN A 108 6.28 -3.52 -2.58
C ASN A 108 5.36 -4.00 -1.47
N ALA A 109 4.28 -3.26 -1.21
CA ALA A 109 3.30 -3.62 -0.21
C ALA A 109 1.86 -3.56 -0.71
N LEU A 110 1.01 -4.37 -0.08
CA LEU A 110 -0.44 -4.21 -0.10
C LEU A 110 -0.91 -3.63 1.23
N VAL A 111 -1.71 -2.58 1.17
CA VAL A 111 -2.44 -2.02 2.32
C VAL A 111 -3.93 -2.17 2.07
N VAL A 112 -4.63 -2.84 2.97
CA VAL A 112 -6.09 -2.90 2.98
C VAL A 112 -6.61 -2.09 4.16
N ALA A 113 -7.30 -0.97 3.84
CA ALA A 113 -7.75 0.01 4.83
C ALA A 113 -9.23 0.39 4.63
N HIS A 114 -9.64 1.57 5.08
CA HIS A 114 -11.02 2.04 5.05
C HIS A 114 -11.15 3.31 4.21
N GLY A 115 -12.33 3.54 3.62
CA GLY A 115 -12.58 4.71 2.77
C GLY A 115 -12.30 6.04 3.45
N ASN A 116 -12.54 6.13 4.76
CA ASN A 116 -12.29 7.32 5.56
C ASN A 116 -10.82 7.49 6.00
N THR A 117 -10.02 6.43 6.07
CA THR A 117 -8.62 6.51 6.55
C THR A 117 -7.61 6.56 5.40
N ILE A 118 -7.97 6.09 4.21
CA ILE A 118 -7.07 6.12 3.05
C ILE A 118 -6.66 7.54 2.65
N PRO A 119 -7.56 8.54 2.59
CA PRO A 119 -7.16 9.92 2.29
C PRO A 119 -6.12 10.47 3.26
N ASP A 120 -6.29 10.20 4.56
CA ASP A 120 -5.35 10.64 5.59
C ASP A 120 -4.01 9.93 5.48
N LEU A 121 -4.00 8.63 5.15
CA LEU A 121 -2.76 7.89 4.90
C LEU A 121 -1.98 8.48 3.71
N ILE A 122 -2.67 8.75 2.60
CA ILE A 122 -2.07 9.34 1.40
C ILE A 122 -1.47 10.72 1.71
N LYS A 123 -2.21 11.55 2.45
CA LYS A 123 -1.72 12.85 2.91
C LYS A 123 -0.51 12.72 3.84
N THR A 124 -0.56 11.77 4.78
CA THR A 124 0.57 11.49 5.70
C THR A 124 1.81 11.00 4.95
N LEU A 125 1.64 10.29 3.83
CA LEU A 125 2.76 9.90 2.94
C LEU A 125 3.33 11.06 2.12
N GLY A 126 2.77 12.27 2.25
CA GLY A 126 3.28 13.49 1.61
C GLY A 126 2.59 13.85 0.30
N ILE A 127 1.42 13.27 0.01
CA ILE A 127 0.65 13.55 -1.20
C ILE A 127 -0.62 14.31 -0.82
N ASP A 128 -0.62 15.62 -1.05
CA ASP A 128 -1.76 16.50 -0.77
C ASP A 128 -2.62 16.68 -2.03
N VAL A 129 -3.55 15.75 -2.22
CA VAL A 129 -4.49 15.76 -3.34
C VAL A 129 -5.91 15.48 -2.85
N PRO A 130 -6.93 16.07 -3.45
CA PRO A 130 -8.30 15.73 -3.12
C PRO A 130 -8.57 14.24 -3.41
N LEU A 131 -8.93 13.49 -2.39
CA LEU A 131 -9.31 12.09 -2.49
C LEU A 131 -10.53 11.85 -1.60
N ASN A 132 -11.62 11.43 -2.22
CA ASN A 132 -12.82 10.99 -1.54
C ASN A 132 -13.16 9.57 -2.00
N ILE A 133 -13.42 8.67 -1.06
CA ILE A 133 -13.82 7.29 -1.31
C ILE A 133 -15.21 7.11 -0.69
N PRO A 134 -16.28 7.21 -1.47
CA PRO A 134 -17.65 7.05 -0.99
C PRO A 134 -17.88 5.70 -0.33
N GLU A 135 -18.85 5.62 0.58
CA GLU A 135 -19.11 4.41 1.37
C GLU A 135 -19.46 3.18 0.51
N ASN A 136 -20.06 3.38 -0.64
CA ASN A 136 -20.44 2.30 -1.56
C ASN A 136 -19.46 2.09 -2.71
N ASP A 137 -18.26 2.69 -2.64
CA ASP A 137 -17.24 2.64 -3.69
C ASP A 137 -16.08 1.73 -3.23
N TYR A 138 -15.99 0.54 -3.81
CA TYR A 138 -15.04 -0.52 -3.41
C TYR A 138 -13.97 -0.80 -4.47
N ASP A 139 -14.03 -0.15 -5.63
CA ASP A 139 -13.17 -0.46 -6.78
C ASP A 139 -11.91 0.40 -6.88
N HIS A 140 -11.66 1.30 -5.93
CA HIS A 140 -10.44 2.09 -5.89
C HIS A 140 -9.20 1.20 -5.75
N PHE A 141 -8.28 1.36 -6.71
CA PHE A 141 -6.98 0.72 -6.71
C PHE A 141 -5.91 1.82 -6.80
N LEU A 142 -5.35 2.17 -5.66
CA LEU A 142 -4.41 3.28 -5.53
C LEU A 142 -2.99 2.72 -5.46
N ILE A 143 -2.07 3.29 -6.23
CA ILE A 143 -0.66 2.92 -6.19
C ILE A 143 0.12 4.15 -5.75
N VAL A 144 0.85 4.05 -4.66
CA VAL A 144 1.73 5.09 -4.14
C VAL A 144 3.18 4.67 -4.32
N ALA A 145 3.95 5.45 -5.06
CA ALA A 145 5.40 5.37 -5.02
C ALA A 145 5.87 6.12 -3.78
N VAL A 146 6.44 5.39 -2.81
CA VAL A 146 6.92 5.96 -1.55
C VAL A 146 8.40 6.29 -1.68
N GLY A 147 8.77 7.56 -1.48
CA GLY A 147 10.14 8.03 -1.62
C GLY A 147 10.26 9.51 -1.28
N SER A 148 11.33 10.14 -1.73
CA SER A 148 11.58 11.57 -1.52
C SER A 148 10.60 12.48 -2.28
N GLN A 149 10.03 11.99 -3.37
CA GLN A 149 9.00 12.65 -4.16
C GLN A 149 7.83 11.67 -4.37
N PRO A 150 6.96 11.50 -3.38
CA PRO A 150 5.90 10.51 -3.46
C PRO A 150 4.88 10.86 -4.55
N ARG A 151 4.38 9.83 -5.24
CA ARG A 151 3.43 9.98 -6.34
C ARG A 151 2.27 9.02 -6.17
N LEU A 152 1.07 9.46 -6.57
CA LEU A 152 -0.16 8.69 -6.54
C LEU A 152 -0.65 8.41 -7.96
N LEU A 153 -0.87 7.12 -8.27
CA LEU A 153 -1.62 6.66 -9.43
C LEU A 153 -2.99 6.16 -8.96
N ARG A 154 -4.04 6.50 -9.68
CA ARG A 154 -5.41 6.10 -9.35
C ARG A 154 -5.97 5.22 -10.45
N TRP A 155 -6.27 4.00 -10.10
CA TRP A 155 -6.90 3.02 -10.98
C TRP A 155 -8.19 2.52 -10.35
N ARG A 156 -8.94 1.72 -11.12
CA ARG A 156 -10.13 1.00 -10.69
C ARG A 156 -9.96 -0.48 -11.01
N TYR A 157 -10.53 -1.34 -10.18
CA TYR A 157 -10.53 -2.77 -10.42
C TYR A 157 -11.93 -3.35 -10.17
N PRO A 158 -12.33 -4.39 -10.95
CA PRO A 158 -13.68 -4.97 -10.91
C PRO A 158 -13.98 -5.70 -9.60
#